data_77da108f52560b682283d2ad30e418da
#
_entry.id   77da108f52560b682283d2ad30e418da
#
_cell.length_a   1.000
_cell.length_b   1.000
_cell.length_c   1.000
_cell.angle_alpha   90.00
_cell.angle_beta   90.00
_cell.angle_gamma   90.00
#
_symmetry.space_group_name_H-M   'P 1'
#
loop_
_entity.id
_entity.type
_entity.pdbx_description
1 polymer ?
#
loop_
_entity_poly.entity_id
_entity_poly.type
_entity_poly.pdbx_seq_one_letter_code
_entity_poly.pdbx_strand_id
1 'polypeptide(L)'
;MKKIKKQVWLAASAVVIAGNLYLIFKEDSKAVRSEWLTDWDRSETGDVVKSFSAEGVVVPSDEYPIYFDQSKGSLEEVFVKEGEAIQPGTPLFQYSPDVIEDEIARLTAEKDQTQQQISLIDNQLSQLRLLLSEAENEENETANTDGSSDSDSDGDTTIVQSGDASTGVEESILQQETEKQKLQEEVKKYDTLIAAQEAKKDNLTVKSTNEGYVKKIDTSLNNPVMIINSSVPAVKGVFDEKQMAKSAPDQRVEVTVDTTLEQFSGSLSSVSTYPEEEPSVKRASLYPYSAQLSGAASSDLYPGLKASVKVITDEQPDVVTIPNTAILRKNQKSYAIVLNQEGLLERRRIETGLHVDGVYQVTKGVEDGEAIVIDPYRLVMKHGPFITPIDTDHIKKKPWNELSRTEKIKYALMGFLS
;
A
#
# COMPACT_ATOMS: atom_id res chain seq x y z
N MET A 1 50.97 -33.27 84.31
CA MET A 1 51.48 -33.63 82.97
C MET A 1 50.41 -34.06 82.00
N LYS A 2 49.27 -34.67 82.37
CA LYS A 2 48.21 -35.07 81.40
C LYS A 2 47.44 -33.87 80.73
N LYS A 3 47.22 -32.76 81.47
CA LYS A 3 46.52 -31.60 80.95
C LYS A 3 47.30 -30.84 79.88
N ILE A 4 48.63 -30.71 80.05
CA ILE A 4 49.49 -29.99 79.09
C ILE A 4 49.58 -30.78 77.75
N LYS A 5 49.67 -32.13 77.79
CA LYS A 5 49.64 -32.94 76.57
C LYS A 5 48.35 -32.79 75.79
N LYS A 6 47.21 -32.63 76.51
CA LYS A 6 45.90 -32.42 75.84
C LYS A 6 45.79 -31.05 75.18
N GLN A 7 46.37 -29.99 75.79
CA GLN A 7 46.42 -28.63 75.17
C GLN A 7 47.35 -28.54 73.97
N VAL A 8 48.51 -29.27 74.04
CA VAL A 8 49.44 -29.31 72.91
C VAL A 8 48.82 -30.06 71.71
N TRP A 9 48.07 -31.16 71.94
CA TRP A 9 47.37 -31.87 70.91
C TRP A 9 46.23 -31.03 70.29
N LEU A 10 45.50 -30.29 71.11
CA LEU A 10 44.47 -29.37 70.62
C LEU A 10 45.08 -28.23 69.80
N ALA A 11 46.16 -27.62 70.19
CA ALA A 11 46.89 -26.62 69.43
C ALA A 11 47.45 -27.17 68.13
N ALA A 12 48.02 -28.34 68.12
CA ALA A 12 48.52 -28.97 66.91
C ALA A 12 47.38 -29.30 65.90
N SER A 13 46.25 -29.83 66.40
CA SER A 13 45.08 -30.06 65.54
C SER A 13 44.49 -28.74 64.98
N ALA A 14 44.49 -27.69 65.78
CA ALA A 14 44.04 -26.36 65.31
C ALA A 14 44.95 -25.80 64.21
N VAL A 15 46.27 -25.97 64.34
CA VAL A 15 47.25 -25.56 63.32
C VAL A 15 47.08 -26.34 62.03
N VAL A 16 46.88 -27.69 62.17
CA VAL A 16 46.62 -28.56 61.00
C VAL A 16 45.28 -28.15 60.27
N ILE A 17 44.28 -27.92 61.07
CA ILE A 17 42.97 -27.45 60.51
C ILE A 17 43.15 -26.10 59.86
N ALA A 18 43.82 -25.14 60.51
CA ALA A 18 44.04 -23.80 59.92
C ALA A 18 44.94 -23.88 58.65
N GLY A 19 45.97 -24.73 58.65
CA GLY A 19 46.81 -24.98 57.49
C GLY A 19 46.05 -25.63 56.34
N ASN A 20 45.19 -26.61 56.62
CA ASN A 20 44.35 -27.22 55.61
C ASN A 20 43.31 -26.18 55.05
N LEU A 21 42.69 -25.40 55.92
CA LEU A 21 41.80 -24.33 55.50
C LEU A 21 42.53 -23.29 54.62
N TYR A 22 43.73 -22.88 55.01
CA TYR A 22 44.56 -21.99 54.21
C TYR A 22 44.90 -22.59 52.84
N LEU A 23 45.30 -23.85 52.77
CA LEU A 23 45.61 -24.56 51.53
C LEU A 23 44.35 -24.73 50.63
N ILE A 24 43.20 -24.93 51.24
CA ILE A 24 41.93 -25.01 50.55
C ILE A 24 41.49 -23.66 49.99
N PHE A 25 41.65 -22.55 50.73
CA PHE A 25 41.16 -21.25 50.37
C PHE A 25 42.17 -20.35 49.62
N LYS A 26 43.44 -20.81 49.46
CA LYS A 26 44.42 -20.14 48.62
C LYS A 26 43.99 -20.08 47.16
N GLU A 27 44.21 -18.95 46.46
CA GLU A 27 43.84 -18.77 45.06
C GLU A 27 44.39 -19.83 44.10
N ASP A 28 45.60 -20.35 44.34
CA ASP A 28 46.24 -21.42 43.56
C ASP A 28 46.09 -22.80 44.19
N SER A 29 45.05 -23.04 44.95
CA SER A 29 44.82 -24.34 45.60
C SER A 29 44.57 -25.44 44.57
N LYS A 30 45.28 -26.60 44.74
CA LYS A 30 45.01 -27.84 43.99
C LYS A 30 43.78 -28.63 44.50
N ALA A 31 43.09 -28.13 45.53
CA ALA A 31 41.84 -28.72 45.98
C ALA A 31 40.75 -28.45 44.91
N VAL A 32 40.15 -29.51 44.46
CA VAL A 32 39.01 -29.43 43.52
C VAL A 32 37.84 -28.81 44.28
N ARG A 33 37.53 -27.57 44.02
CA ARG A 33 36.34 -26.89 44.55
C ARG A 33 35.26 -26.96 43.51
N SER A 34 34.05 -27.26 43.89
CA SER A 34 32.88 -27.19 43.02
C SER A 34 32.03 -26.01 43.43
N GLU A 35 31.54 -25.27 42.46
CA GLU A 35 30.59 -24.20 42.67
C GLU A 35 29.19 -24.77 42.80
N TRP A 36 28.43 -24.31 43.80
CA TRP A 36 27.01 -24.67 43.93
C TRP A 36 26.19 -23.78 43.06
N LEU A 37 25.53 -24.36 42.01
CA LEU A 37 24.79 -23.67 41.02
C LEU A 37 23.30 -23.99 41.14
N THR A 38 22.48 -22.97 41.47
CA THR A 38 21.02 -23.11 41.57
C THR A 38 20.31 -22.58 40.36
N ASP A 39 20.85 -21.53 39.76
CA ASP A 39 20.15 -20.74 38.73
C ASP A 39 20.91 -20.83 37.40
N TRP A 40 20.39 -21.62 36.50
CA TRP A 40 20.87 -21.74 35.14
C TRP A 40 19.69 -21.96 34.19
N ASP A 41 19.87 -21.59 32.92
CA ASP A 41 18.86 -21.74 31.87
C ASP A 41 19.56 -22.11 30.56
N ARG A 42 18.78 -22.41 29.54
CA ARG A 42 19.30 -22.63 28.19
C ARG A 42 19.17 -21.37 27.36
N SER A 43 20.19 -21.14 26.54
CA SER A 43 20.06 -20.20 25.46
C SER A 43 18.99 -20.72 24.47
N GLU A 44 18.16 -19.83 23.98
CA GLU A 44 17.09 -20.17 23.05
C GLU A 44 17.23 -19.34 21.78
N THR A 45 16.91 -19.96 20.66
CA THR A 45 16.77 -19.22 19.39
C THR A 45 15.38 -18.61 19.31
N GLY A 46 15.32 -17.32 19.04
CA GLY A 46 14.07 -16.58 18.94
C GLY A 46 14.26 -15.24 18.26
N ASP A 47 13.15 -14.55 18.03
CA ASP A 47 13.14 -13.23 17.40
C ASP A 47 13.32 -12.13 18.44
N VAL A 48 14.24 -11.22 18.18
CA VAL A 48 14.42 -10.01 19.00
C VAL A 48 13.87 -8.84 18.22
N VAL A 49 12.70 -8.32 18.65
CA VAL A 49 11.95 -7.27 17.95
C VAL A 49 11.88 -6.04 18.80
N LYS A 50 12.50 -4.96 18.31
CA LYS A 50 12.42 -3.65 18.94
C LYS A 50 11.27 -2.88 18.32
N SER A 51 10.36 -2.41 19.14
CA SER A 51 9.15 -1.73 18.69
C SER A 51 8.74 -0.60 19.65
N PHE A 52 7.77 0.17 19.22
CA PHE A 52 7.01 1.06 20.09
C PHE A 52 5.53 0.99 19.69
N SER A 53 4.63 1.32 20.60
CA SER A 53 3.19 1.35 20.35
C SER A 53 2.71 2.78 20.17
N ALA A 54 1.73 2.96 19.28
CA ALA A 54 0.99 4.20 19.07
C ALA A 54 -0.49 3.89 18.91
N GLU A 55 -1.33 4.88 19.16
CA GLU A 55 -2.77 4.77 18.96
C GLU A 55 -3.16 5.20 17.55
N GLY A 56 -4.18 4.56 16.98
CA GLY A 56 -4.71 4.90 15.67
C GLY A 56 -6.19 4.60 15.55
N VAL A 57 -6.75 5.02 14.42
CA VAL A 57 -8.16 4.78 14.05
C VAL A 57 -8.20 4.17 12.67
N VAL A 58 -9.02 3.14 12.50
CA VAL A 58 -9.27 2.54 11.20
C VAL A 58 -10.00 3.54 10.32
N VAL A 59 -9.48 3.77 9.13
CA VAL A 59 -10.04 4.65 8.10
C VAL A 59 -9.91 3.98 6.74
N PRO A 60 -10.66 4.42 5.71
CA PRO A 60 -10.34 4.05 4.34
C PRO A 60 -8.93 4.50 3.97
N SER A 61 -8.21 3.73 3.16
CA SER A 61 -6.87 4.12 2.70
C SER A 61 -6.90 5.43 1.92
N ASP A 62 -7.92 5.57 1.06
CA ASP A 62 -8.08 6.70 0.14
C ASP A 62 -9.54 7.16 0.07
N GLU A 63 -9.71 8.43 -0.26
CA GLU A 63 -11.00 9.03 -0.59
C GLU A 63 -10.94 9.56 -2.03
N TYR A 64 -11.93 9.21 -2.83
CA TYR A 64 -12.04 9.60 -4.23
C TYR A 64 -13.18 10.62 -4.39
N PRO A 65 -12.85 11.93 -4.46
CA PRO A 65 -13.85 12.95 -4.70
C PRO A 65 -14.29 12.94 -6.17
N ILE A 66 -15.57 12.90 -6.41
CA ILE A 66 -16.19 12.99 -7.73
C ILE A 66 -16.77 14.40 -7.89
N TYR A 67 -16.33 15.08 -8.95
CA TYR A 67 -16.72 16.46 -9.22
C TYR A 67 -17.79 16.52 -10.30
N PHE A 68 -18.74 17.43 -10.11
CA PHE A 68 -19.75 17.77 -11.10
C PHE A 68 -19.25 18.93 -11.98
N ASP A 69 -19.33 18.75 -13.29
CA ASP A 69 -18.95 19.77 -14.28
C ASP A 69 -20.18 20.41 -14.86
N GLN A 70 -20.50 21.62 -14.42
CA GLN A 70 -21.67 22.38 -14.88
C GLN A 70 -21.67 22.68 -16.39
N SER A 71 -20.53 22.65 -17.05
CA SER A 71 -20.43 22.88 -18.50
C SER A 71 -21.02 21.72 -19.34
N LYS A 72 -21.19 20.53 -18.72
CA LYS A 72 -21.77 19.36 -19.38
C LYS A 72 -23.28 19.25 -19.30
N GLY A 73 -23.90 20.10 -18.51
CA GLY A 73 -25.34 20.12 -18.32
C GLY A 73 -25.77 20.13 -16.86
N SER A 74 -27.07 19.95 -16.61
CA SER A 74 -27.65 19.78 -15.29
C SER A 74 -27.58 18.31 -14.85
N LEU A 75 -27.70 18.06 -13.54
CA LEU A 75 -27.81 16.71 -12.98
C LEU A 75 -29.22 16.17 -13.27
N GLU A 76 -29.29 15.00 -13.93
CA GLU A 76 -30.56 14.36 -14.23
C GLU A 76 -30.91 13.33 -13.12
N GLU A 77 -30.04 12.38 -12.86
CA GLU A 77 -30.28 11.30 -11.93
C GLU A 77 -29.00 10.86 -11.23
N VAL A 78 -29.12 10.40 -9.97
CA VAL A 78 -28.07 9.73 -9.20
C VAL A 78 -28.47 8.28 -9.01
N PHE A 79 -27.62 7.36 -9.46
CA PHE A 79 -27.92 5.91 -9.49
C PHE A 79 -27.54 5.17 -8.21
N VAL A 80 -26.72 5.77 -7.34
CA VAL A 80 -26.18 5.14 -6.14
C VAL A 80 -26.66 5.85 -4.88
N LYS A 81 -26.55 5.17 -3.74
CA LYS A 81 -26.94 5.71 -2.41
C LYS A 81 -25.73 5.73 -1.49
N GLU A 82 -25.80 6.57 -0.45
CA GLU A 82 -24.80 6.58 0.61
C GLU A 82 -24.74 5.21 1.30
N GLY A 83 -23.51 4.71 1.52
CA GLY A 83 -23.23 3.38 2.05
C GLY A 83 -23.22 2.25 1.02
N GLU A 84 -23.56 2.50 -0.24
CA GLU A 84 -23.59 1.50 -1.30
C GLU A 84 -22.18 1.12 -1.74
N ALA A 85 -21.94 -0.20 -1.92
CA ALA A 85 -20.70 -0.73 -2.48
C ALA A 85 -20.69 -0.55 -3.99
N ILE A 86 -19.60 -0.03 -4.53
CA ILE A 86 -19.42 0.23 -5.96
C ILE A 86 -18.15 -0.44 -6.49
N GLN A 87 -18.16 -0.72 -7.78
CA GLN A 87 -17.02 -1.28 -8.51
C GLN A 87 -16.63 -0.39 -9.70
N PRO A 88 -15.44 -0.53 -10.26
CA PRO A 88 -15.08 0.15 -11.50
C PRO A 88 -16.11 -0.12 -12.59
N GLY A 89 -16.61 0.96 -13.23
CA GLY A 89 -17.68 0.90 -14.23
C GLY A 89 -19.10 1.07 -13.69
N THR A 90 -19.32 1.05 -12.37
CA THR A 90 -20.63 1.33 -11.77
C THR A 90 -21.09 2.74 -12.15
N PRO A 91 -22.29 2.93 -12.72
CA PRO A 91 -22.83 4.27 -13.00
C PRO A 91 -23.13 4.99 -11.69
N LEU A 92 -22.65 6.23 -11.57
CA LEU A 92 -22.79 7.06 -10.36
C LEU A 92 -23.92 8.07 -10.51
N PHE A 93 -23.86 8.86 -11.56
CA PHE A 93 -24.89 9.84 -11.91
C PHE A 93 -24.86 10.13 -13.40
N GLN A 94 -25.92 10.78 -13.88
CA GLN A 94 -26.09 11.16 -15.28
C GLN A 94 -26.34 12.66 -15.40
N TYR A 95 -25.73 13.27 -16.43
CA TYR A 95 -26.07 14.62 -16.87
C TYR A 95 -27.33 14.60 -17.71
N SER A 96 -28.16 15.66 -17.59
CA SER A 96 -29.31 15.85 -18.49
C SER A 96 -28.84 15.98 -19.94
N PRO A 97 -29.50 15.31 -20.90
CA PRO A 97 -29.21 15.44 -22.31
C PRO A 97 -29.69 16.75 -22.92
N ASP A 98 -30.50 17.57 -22.21
CA ASP A 98 -31.22 18.72 -22.74
C ASP A 98 -30.35 19.66 -23.59
N VAL A 99 -29.18 20.05 -23.07
CA VAL A 99 -28.27 20.98 -23.77
C VAL A 99 -27.75 20.39 -25.08
N ILE A 100 -27.50 19.08 -25.12
CA ILE A 100 -27.03 18.38 -26.31
C ILE A 100 -28.18 18.19 -27.29
N GLU A 101 -29.38 17.88 -26.81
CA GLU A 101 -30.57 17.70 -27.60
C GLU A 101 -31.00 19.03 -28.28
N ASP A 102 -30.96 20.14 -27.55
CA ASP A 102 -31.21 21.47 -28.09
C ASP A 102 -30.20 21.81 -29.19
N GLU A 103 -28.93 21.52 -29.02
CA GLU A 103 -27.90 21.77 -30.04
C GLU A 103 -28.08 20.87 -31.27
N ILE A 104 -28.43 19.60 -31.11
CA ILE A 104 -28.77 18.69 -32.22
C ILE A 104 -30.00 19.22 -32.98
N ALA A 105 -31.02 19.63 -32.24
CA ALA A 105 -32.23 20.21 -32.87
C ALA A 105 -31.91 21.44 -33.68
N ARG A 106 -31.08 22.37 -33.16
CA ARG A 106 -30.62 23.56 -33.88
C ARG A 106 -29.86 23.22 -35.17
N LEU A 107 -28.84 22.32 -35.04
CA LEU A 107 -28.03 21.87 -36.20
C LEU A 107 -28.90 21.16 -37.25
N THR A 108 -29.88 20.37 -36.81
CA THR A 108 -30.82 19.69 -37.72
C THR A 108 -31.68 20.71 -38.47
N ALA A 109 -32.19 21.73 -37.79
CA ALA A 109 -32.96 22.79 -38.46
C ALA A 109 -32.13 23.57 -39.50
N GLU A 110 -30.88 23.89 -39.21
CA GLU A 110 -29.93 24.51 -40.15
C GLU A 110 -29.64 23.61 -41.35
N LYS A 111 -29.42 22.31 -41.12
CA LYS A 111 -29.27 21.30 -42.18
C LYS A 111 -30.51 21.24 -43.07
N ASP A 112 -31.72 21.17 -42.48
CA ASP A 112 -32.95 21.08 -43.23
C ASP A 112 -33.18 22.33 -44.08
N GLN A 113 -32.86 23.54 -43.58
CA GLN A 113 -32.91 24.78 -44.33
C GLN A 113 -31.96 24.73 -45.56
N THR A 114 -30.72 24.28 -45.36
CA THR A 114 -29.75 24.13 -46.45
C THR A 114 -30.21 23.09 -47.47
N GLN A 115 -30.83 22.00 -47.02
CA GLN A 115 -31.40 20.96 -47.89
C GLN A 115 -32.58 21.49 -48.72
N GLN A 116 -33.41 22.38 -48.17
CA GLN A 116 -34.47 23.08 -48.91
C GLN A 116 -33.88 23.99 -49.99
N GLN A 117 -32.79 24.71 -49.71
CA GLN A 117 -32.10 25.54 -50.71
C GLN A 117 -31.56 24.69 -51.88
N ILE A 118 -30.97 23.51 -51.57
CA ILE A 118 -30.55 22.56 -52.60
C ILE A 118 -31.73 22.14 -53.50
N SER A 119 -32.87 21.84 -52.85
CA SER A 119 -34.08 21.45 -53.59
C SER A 119 -34.61 22.58 -54.53
N LEU A 120 -34.51 23.85 -54.11
CA LEU A 120 -34.84 24.98 -54.95
C LEU A 120 -33.87 25.10 -56.14
N ILE A 121 -32.58 24.95 -55.91
CA ILE A 121 -31.57 24.96 -56.97
C ILE A 121 -31.81 23.80 -57.96
N ASP A 122 -32.18 22.60 -57.48
CA ASP A 122 -32.50 21.47 -58.33
C ASP A 122 -33.68 21.74 -59.26
N ASN A 123 -34.73 22.43 -58.75
CA ASN A 123 -35.84 22.86 -59.53
C ASN A 123 -35.41 23.93 -60.60
N GLN A 124 -34.54 24.90 -60.22
CA GLN A 124 -34.01 25.90 -61.16
C GLN A 124 -33.14 25.27 -62.26
N LEU A 125 -32.25 24.31 -61.87
CA LEU A 125 -31.42 23.53 -62.81
C LEU A 125 -32.28 22.73 -63.80
N SER A 126 -33.39 22.17 -63.32
CA SER A 126 -34.32 21.44 -64.18
C SER A 126 -34.96 22.33 -65.21
N GLN A 127 -35.35 23.58 -64.87
CA GLN A 127 -35.91 24.59 -65.79
C GLN A 127 -34.85 25.08 -66.81
N LEU A 128 -33.63 25.41 -66.31
CA LEU A 128 -32.53 25.85 -67.18
C LEU A 128 -32.13 24.78 -68.24
N ARG A 129 -32.13 23.51 -67.82
CA ARG A 129 -31.81 22.37 -68.72
C ARG A 129 -32.93 22.21 -69.78
N LEU A 130 -34.22 22.46 -69.44
CA LEU A 130 -35.29 22.43 -70.36
C LEU A 130 -35.14 23.59 -71.42
N LEU A 131 -34.83 24.80 -70.93
CA LEU A 131 -34.58 25.98 -71.80
C LEU A 131 -33.36 25.73 -72.75
N LEU A 132 -32.28 25.08 -72.20
CA LEU A 132 -31.13 24.70 -73.00
C LEU A 132 -31.51 23.74 -74.13
N SER A 133 -32.32 22.73 -73.84
CA SER A 133 -32.79 21.72 -74.80
C SER A 133 -33.71 22.34 -75.87
N GLU A 134 -34.51 23.37 -75.51
CA GLU A 134 -35.35 24.14 -76.47
C GLU A 134 -34.47 24.98 -77.41
N ALA A 135 -33.43 25.67 -76.84
CA ALA A 135 -32.51 26.47 -77.59
C ALA A 135 -31.67 25.62 -78.58
N GLU A 136 -31.18 24.48 -78.18
CA GLU A 136 -30.45 23.52 -79.06
C GLU A 136 -31.34 22.96 -80.18
N ASN A 137 -32.62 22.72 -79.91
CA ASN A 137 -33.55 22.28 -80.95
C ASN A 137 -33.83 23.38 -81.95
N GLU A 138 -34.01 24.66 -81.56
CA GLU A 138 -34.19 25.82 -82.49
C GLU A 138 -32.94 26.03 -83.34
N GLU A 139 -31.71 25.85 -82.80
CA GLU A 139 -30.48 25.91 -83.60
C GLU A 139 -30.38 24.77 -84.63
N ASN A 140 -30.80 23.56 -84.30
CA ASN A 140 -30.84 22.45 -85.25
C ASN A 140 -31.91 22.58 -86.33
N GLU A 141 -33.06 23.18 -86.05
CA GLU A 141 -34.08 23.47 -87.10
C GLU A 141 -33.64 24.57 -88.06
N THR A 142 -32.95 25.62 -87.61
CA THR A 142 -32.38 26.64 -88.41
C THR A 142 -31.21 26.15 -89.29
N ALA A 143 -30.39 25.26 -88.77
CA ALA A 143 -29.29 24.65 -89.56
C ALA A 143 -29.78 23.71 -90.68
N ASN A 144 -30.96 23.09 -90.55
CA ASN A 144 -31.53 22.22 -91.60
C ASN A 144 -32.35 22.94 -92.67
N THR A 145 -32.57 24.25 -92.59
CA THR A 145 -33.32 24.99 -93.56
C THR A 145 -32.46 25.75 -94.60
N ASP A 146 -31.12 25.67 -94.49
CA ASP A 146 -30.21 26.36 -95.41
C ASP A 146 -29.68 25.39 -96.48
N GLY A 147 -30.55 24.79 -97.27
CA GLY A 147 -30.27 23.91 -98.43
C GLY A 147 -31.21 24.02 -99.57
N SER A 148 -31.47 25.18 -100.11
CA SER A 148 -31.74 25.49 -101.53
C SER A 148 -32.50 26.82 -101.73
N SER A 149 -31.78 27.81 -102.24
CA SER A 149 -32.16 28.51 -103.45
C SER A 149 -31.33 29.81 -103.63
N ASP A 150 -30.70 29.84 -104.82
CA ASP A 150 -30.22 31.09 -105.44
C ASP A 150 -31.25 32.24 -105.45
N SER A 151 -30.76 33.39 -104.98
CA SER A 151 -30.96 34.64 -105.73
C SER A 151 -30.51 35.89 -104.94
N ASP A 152 -29.72 36.70 -105.66
CA ASP A 152 -29.29 38.07 -105.35
C ASP A 152 -30.36 38.91 -104.65
N SER A 153 -30.05 39.46 -103.49
CA SER A 153 -30.55 40.79 -103.04
C SER A 153 -29.78 41.29 -101.85
N ASP A 154 -29.16 42.45 -102.10
CA ASP A 154 -28.56 43.31 -101.08
C ASP A 154 -29.56 43.61 -99.94
N GLY A 155 -29.25 43.30 -98.71
CA GLY A 155 -30.08 43.64 -97.52
C GLY A 155 -29.35 43.26 -96.26
N ASP A 156 -28.99 44.29 -95.53
CA ASP A 156 -28.39 44.29 -94.19
C ASP A 156 -29.06 43.23 -93.32
N THR A 157 -28.38 42.07 -93.16
CA THR A 157 -28.83 40.96 -92.35
C THR A 157 -28.12 41.06 -91.01
N THR A 158 -28.84 41.63 -90.05
CA THR A 158 -28.46 41.48 -88.65
C THR A 158 -28.41 40.00 -88.34
N ILE A 159 -27.22 39.40 -88.28
CA ILE A 159 -27.02 38.07 -87.80
C ILE A 159 -27.34 38.13 -86.30
N VAL A 160 -28.54 37.66 -85.93
CA VAL A 160 -28.86 37.39 -84.53
C VAL A 160 -28.05 36.25 -84.14
N GLN A 161 -27.08 36.50 -83.26
CA GLN A 161 -26.12 35.59 -82.70
C GLN A 161 -26.86 34.60 -81.73
N SER A 162 -27.44 33.51 -82.26
CA SER A 162 -28.16 32.49 -81.53
C SER A 162 -27.21 31.74 -80.55
N GLY A 163 -25.90 31.68 -80.89
CA GLY A 163 -24.91 31.07 -80.03
C GLY A 163 -24.61 31.79 -78.74
N ASP A 164 -25.09 32.98 -78.53
CA ASP A 164 -24.91 33.75 -77.28
C ASP A 164 -25.99 33.37 -76.22
N ALA A 165 -27.12 32.81 -76.62
CA ALA A 165 -28.21 32.43 -75.68
C ALA A 165 -27.99 31.11 -75.05
N SER A 166 -27.51 30.04 -75.77
CA SER A 166 -27.20 28.73 -75.27
C SER A 166 -26.00 28.81 -74.30
N THR A 167 -24.97 29.56 -74.71
CA THR A 167 -23.77 29.77 -73.84
C THR A 167 -24.11 30.44 -72.50
N GLY A 168 -25.02 31.40 -72.50
CA GLY A 168 -25.49 32.10 -71.25
C GLY A 168 -26.30 31.20 -70.34
N VAL A 169 -27.09 30.28 -70.90
CA VAL A 169 -27.82 29.27 -70.14
C VAL A 169 -26.84 28.19 -69.55
N GLU A 170 -25.85 27.71 -70.30
CA GLU A 170 -24.82 26.79 -69.81
C GLU A 170 -24.01 27.41 -68.69
N GLU A 171 -23.59 28.67 -68.75
CA GLU A 171 -22.90 29.38 -67.71
C GLU A 171 -23.75 29.46 -66.41
N SER A 172 -25.07 29.75 -66.60
CA SER A 172 -26.03 29.77 -65.48
C SER A 172 -26.19 28.38 -64.84
N ILE A 173 -26.23 27.32 -65.61
CA ILE A 173 -26.24 25.94 -65.11
C ILE A 173 -24.98 25.65 -64.31
N LEU A 174 -23.81 25.98 -64.80
CA LEU A 174 -22.53 25.75 -64.11
C LEU A 174 -22.48 26.53 -62.77
N GLN A 175 -22.95 27.77 -62.76
CA GLN A 175 -23.06 28.54 -61.50
C GLN A 175 -23.95 27.87 -60.50
N GLN A 176 -25.16 27.43 -60.89
CA GLN A 176 -26.12 26.77 -60.00
C GLN A 176 -25.59 25.39 -59.52
N GLU A 177 -24.91 24.64 -60.36
CA GLU A 177 -24.26 23.37 -59.99
C GLU A 177 -23.13 23.59 -58.98
N THR A 178 -22.33 24.65 -59.15
CA THR A 178 -21.28 25.04 -58.21
C THR A 178 -21.87 25.43 -56.85
N GLU A 179 -22.95 26.21 -56.86
CA GLU A 179 -23.65 26.62 -55.60
C GLU A 179 -24.29 25.41 -54.91
N LYS A 180 -24.93 24.53 -55.66
CA LYS A 180 -25.47 23.29 -55.15
C LYS A 180 -24.38 22.43 -54.50
N GLN A 181 -23.20 22.31 -55.14
CA GLN A 181 -22.09 21.56 -54.59
C GLN A 181 -21.60 22.14 -53.27
N LYS A 182 -21.50 23.47 -53.13
CA LYS A 182 -21.13 24.14 -51.87
C LYS A 182 -22.15 23.83 -50.77
N LEU A 183 -23.45 23.93 -51.06
CA LEU A 183 -24.49 23.61 -50.09
C LEU A 183 -24.50 22.13 -49.70
N GLN A 184 -24.17 21.22 -50.62
CA GLN A 184 -24.00 19.80 -50.30
C GLN A 184 -22.86 19.55 -49.36
N GLU A 185 -21.72 20.24 -49.52
CA GLU A 185 -20.62 20.18 -48.57
C GLU A 185 -21.00 20.76 -47.20
N GLU A 186 -21.84 21.80 -47.17
CA GLU A 186 -22.37 22.35 -45.93
C GLU A 186 -23.30 21.36 -45.21
N VAL A 187 -24.17 20.65 -45.90
CA VAL A 187 -24.99 19.56 -45.35
C VAL A 187 -24.12 18.49 -44.70
N LYS A 188 -23.05 18.05 -45.41
CA LYS A 188 -22.10 17.06 -44.85
C LYS A 188 -21.41 17.55 -43.57
N LYS A 189 -21.11 18.87 -43.51
CA LYS A 189 -20.57 19.49 -42.28
C LYS A 189 -21.57 19.41 -41.14
N TYR A 190 -22.86 19.72 -41.38
CA TYR A 190 -23.88 19.55 -40.35
C TYR A 190 -24.04 18.11 -39.91
N ASP A 191 -24.02 17.13 -40.83
CA ASP A 191 -24.05 15.71 -40.48
C ASP A 191 -22.90 15.31 -39.53
N THR A 192 -21.69 15.82 -39.82
CA THR A 192 -20.53 15.59 -38.99
C THR A 192 -20.66 16.19 -37.60
N LEU A 193 -21.22 17.42 -37.51
CA LEU A 193 -21.45 18.10 -36.24
C LEU A 193 -22.54 17.42 -35.41
N ILE A 194 -23.63 16.98 -36.03
CA ILE A 194 -24.72 16.23 -35.38
C ILE A 194 -24.17 14.92 -34.81
N ALA A 195 -23.45 14.12 -35.62
CA ALA A 195 -22.85 12.88 -35.17
C ALA A 195 -21.87 13.08 -34.02
N ALA A 196 -21.10 14.17 -34.00
CA ALA A 196 -20.22 14.52 -32.90
C ALA A 196 -21.01 14.89 -31.62
N GLN A 197 -22.18 15.49 -31.70
CA GLN A 197 -23.04 15.76 -30.54
C GLN A 197 -23.73 14.48 -30.03
N GLU A 198 -24.18 13.61 -30.93
CA GLU A 198 -24.73 12.30 -30.59
C GLU A 198 -23.70 11.42 -29.83
N ALA A 199 -22.46 11.40 -30.26
CA ALA A 199 -21.37 10.70 -29.57
C ALA A 199 -21.10 11.28 -28.18
N LYS A 200 -21.35 12.56 -27.91
CA LYS A 200 -21.28 13.14 -26.57
C LYS A 200 -22.43 12.67 -25.67
N LYS A 201 -23.60 12.44 -26.22
CA LYS A 201 -24.77 11.94 -25.49
C LYS A 201 -24.52 10.57 -24.86
N ASP A 202 -23.76 9.70 -25.52
CA ASP A 202 -23.36 8.40 -24.99
C ASP A 202 -22.44 8.49 -23.77
N ASN A 203 -21.81 9.63 -23.54
CA ASN A 203 -20.86 9.87 -22.45
C ASN A 203 -21.42 10.73 -21.30
N LEU A 204 -22.73 10.90 -21.22
CA LEU A 204 -23.37 11.68 -20.15
C LEU A 204 -23.37 10.98 -18.79
N THR A 205 -23.22 9.67 -18.76
CA THR A 205 -23.16 8.88 -17.53
C THR A 205 -21.75 8.87 -16.96
N VAL A 206 -21.59 9.38 -15.75
CA VAL A 206 -20.34 9.30 -14.99
C VAL A 206 -20.30 7.97 -14.28
N LYS A 207 -19.20 7.22 -14.49
CA LYS A 207 -18.98 5.89 -13.91
C LYS A 207 -17.82 5.94 -12.93
N SER A 208 -17.86 5.09 -11.92
CA SER A 208 -16.73 4.92 -10.99
C SER A 208 -15.52 4.35 -11.72
N THR A 209 -14.35 4.87 -11.41
CA THR A 209 -13.05 4.32 -11.81
C THR A 209 -12.46 3.40 -10.76
N ASN A 210 -12.96 3.49 -9.52
CA ASN A 210 -12.42 2.83 -8.34
C ASN A 210 -13.49 1.98 -7.67
N GLU A 211 -13.06 0.95 -6.94
CA GLU A 211 -13.92 0.21 -6.03
C GLU A 211 -14.00 0.90 -4.67
N GLY A 212 -15.10 0.71 -3.97
CA GLY A 212 -15.27 1.27 -2.64
C GLY A 212 -16.72 1.39 -2.20
N TYR A 213 -16.94 2.32 -1.27
CA TYR A 213 -18.27 2.63 -0.73
C TYR A 213 -18.58 4.10 -0.87
N VAL A 214 -19.79 4.44 -1.24
CA VAL A 214 -20.24 5.83 -1.32
C VAL A 214 -20.33 6.41 0.09
N LYS A 215 -19.44 7.36 0.41
CA LYS A 215 -19.41 8.02 1.72
C LYS A 215 -20.46 9.07 1.86
N LYS A 216 -20.59 9.94 0.85
CA LYS A 216 -21.47 11.09 0.88
C LYS A 216 -21.89 11.49 -0.53
N ILE A 217 -23.13 11.94 -0.67
CA ILE A 217 -23.68 12.52 -1.88
C ILE A 217 -24.19 13.93 -1.55
N ASP A 218 -23.72 14.96 -2.30
CA ASP A 218 -24.21 16.34 -2.18
C ASP A 218 -25.02 16.72 -3.42
N THR A 219 -26.34 16.58 -3.32
CA THR A 219 -27.28 16.93 -4.39
C THR A 219 -27.45 18.45 -4.57
N SER A 220 -26.89 19.26 -3.67
CA SER A 220 -26.88 20.72 -3.83
C SER A 220 -25.85 21.18 -4.87
N LEU A 221 -25.15 20.23 -5.51
CA LEU A 221 -24.11 20.46 -6.53
C LEU A 221 -22.90 21.26 -6.02
N ASN A 222 -22.67 21.26 -4.71
CA ASN A 222 -21.41 21.73 -4.15
C ASN A 222 -20.33 20.68 -4.46
N ASN A 223 -19.28 21.09 -5.11
CA ASN A 223 -18.19 20.18 -5.44
C ASN A 223 -17.28 19.90 -4.23
N PRO A 224 -16.93 18.61 -4.01
CA PRO A 224 -17.31 17.42 -4.78
C PRO A 224 -18.75 16.98 -4.56
N VAL A 225 -19.45 16.58 -5.62
CA VAL A 225 -20.83 16.10 -5.58
C VAL A 225 -20.96 14.73 -4.92
N MET A 226 -19.90 13.94 -4.93
CA MET A 226 -19.85 12.63 -4.29
C MET A 226 -18.45 12.35 -3.78
N ILE A 227 -18.36 11.64 -2.67
CA ILE A 227 -17.10 11.12 -2.12
C ILE A 227 -17.22 9.60 -2.00
N ILE A 228 -16.28 8.90 -2.58
CA ILE A 228 -16.17 7.44 -2.50
C ILE A 228 -14.97 7.10 -1.62
N ASN A 229 -15.19 6.26 -0.62
CA ASN A 229 -14.14 5.70 0.22
C ASN A 229 -13.61 4.41 -0.39
N SER A 230 -12.30 4.23 -0.40
CA SER A 230 -11.66 2.96 -0.76
C SER A 230 -12.19 1.80 0.11
N SER A 231 -12.30 0.61 -0.48
CA SER A 231 -12.58 -0.62 0.26
C SER A 231 -11.39 -1.12 1.07
N VAL A 232 -10.18 -0.65 0.76
CA VAL A 232 -8.96 -1.04 1.47
C VAL A 232 -8.86 -0.25 2.78
N PRO A 233 -8.79 -0.93 3.95
CA PRO A 233 -8.63 -0.26 5.22
C PRO A 233 -7.18 0.18 5.45
N ALA A 234 -7.03 1.30 6.14
CA ALA A 234 -5.77 1.80 6.67
C ALA A 234 -5.96 2.24 8.13
N VAL A 235 -4.87 2.45 8.84
CA VAL A 235 -4.91 3.04 10.18
C VAL A 235 -4.18 4.37 10.17
N LYS A 236 -4.85 5.43 10.62
CA LYS A 236 -4.26 6.75 10.79
C LYS A 236 -4.18 7.10 12.27
N GLY A 237 -3.11 7.77 12.64
CA GLY A 237 -2.90 8.25 14.00
C GLY A 237 -1.81 9.31 14.04
N VAL A 238 -1.30 9.59 15.24
CA VAL A 238 -0.27 10.58 15.44
C VAL A 238 0.87 9.99 16.27
N PHE A 239 2.10 10.35 15.94
CA PHE A 239 3.30 10.04 16.72
C PHE A 239 3.72 11.24 17.56
N ASP A 240 4.26 10.98 18.74
CA ASP A 240 5.00 11.98 19.48
C ASP A 240 6.40 12.21 18.87
N GLU A 241 7.14 13.19 19.37
CA GLU A 241 8.48 13.55 18.88
C GLU A 241 9.48 12.38 18.99
N LYS A 242 9.36 11.53 20.04
CA LYS A 242 10.25 10.39 20.27
C LYS A 242 9.93 9.22 19.36
N GLN A 243 8.66 9.00 19.09
CA GLN A 243 8.16 7.99 18.17
C GLN A 243 8.51 8.39 16.73
N MET A 244 8.25 9.66 16.36
CA MET A 244 8.59 10.20 15.04
C MET A 244 10.08 10.07 14.72
N ALA A 245 10.97 10.36 15.69
CA ALA A 245 12.42 10.23 15.49
C ALA A 245 12.90 8.79 15.22
N LYS A 246 12.07 7.78 15.46
CA LYS A 246 12.35 6.35 15.23
C LYS A 246 11.54 5.77 14.07
N SER A 247 10.63 6.56 13.52
CA SER A 247 9.73 6.13 12.45
C SER A 247 10.33 6.41 11.08
N ALA A 248 10.08 5.51 10.15
CA ALA A 248 10.39 5.68 8.74
C ALA A 248 9.27 5.04 7.90
N PRO A 249 9.03 5.53 6.68
CA PRO A 249 8.17 4.83 5.73
C PRO A 249 8.62 3.37 5.54
N ASP A 250 7.70 2.50 5.17
CA ASP A 250 7.87 1.08 4.90
C ASP A 250 8.22 0.20 6.12
N GLN A 251 8.32 0.78 7.33
CA GLN A 251 8.46 -0.03 8.54
C GLN A 251 7.26 -0.95 8.74
N ARG A 252 7.54 -2.20 9.10
CA ARG A 252 6.51 -3.19 9.43
C ARG A 252 5.73 -2.75 10.67
N VAL A 253 4.42 -2.91 10.61
CA VAL A 253 3.53 -2.66 11.74
C VAL A 253 2.67 -3.88 12.05
N GLU A 254 2.36 -4.06 13.32
CA GLU A 254 1.35 -4.98 13.82
C GLU A 254 0.23 -4.15 14.43
N VAL A 255 -0.96 -4.29 13.89
CA VAL A 255 -2.13 -3.52 14.30
C VAL A 255 -3.10 -4.44 15.03
N THR A 256 -3.47 -4.06 16.24
CA THR A 256 -4.48 -4.77 17.03
C THR A 256 -5.69 -3.87 17.17
N VAL A 257 -6.84 -4.34 16.73
CA VAL A 257 -8.11 -3.60 16.89
C VAL A 257 -8.62 -3.78 18.32
N ASP A 258 -8.85 -2.67 19.02
CA ASP A 258 -9.15 -2.69 20.46
C ASP A 258 -10.45 -3.44 20.81
N THR A 259 -11.42 -3.44 19.89
CA THR A 259 -12.75 -4.03 20.13
C THR A 259 -12.77 -5.54 19.91
N THR A 260 -12.11 -6.03 18.86
CA THR A 260 -12.13 -7.46 18.46
C THR A 260 -10.89 -8.20 18.90
N LEU A 261 -9.83 -7.49 19.29
CA LEU A 261 -8.49 -8.01 19.57
C LEU A 261 -7.85 -8.76 18.38
N GLU A 262 -8.40 -8.57 17.21
CA GLU A 262 -7.83 -9.12 15.97
C GLU A 262 -6.55 -8.37 15.59
N GLN A 263 -5.58 -9.14 15.08
CA GLN A 263 -4.27 -8.64 14.71
C GLN A 263 -4.09 -8.67 13.20
N PHE A 264 -3.60 -7.56 12.67
CA PHE A 264 -3.29 -7.38 11.26
C PHE A 264 -1.85 -6.96 11.10
N SER A 265 -1.20 -7.49 10.08
CA SER A 265 0.12 -7.02 9.67
C SER A 265 -0.01 -5.93 8.62
N GLY A 266 0.98 -5.03 8.57
CA GLY A 266 0.99 -3.95 7.60
C GLY A 266 2.33 -3.25 7.55
N SER A 267 2.34 -2.09 6.90
CA SER A 267 3.51 -1.21 6.86
C SER A 267 3.09 0.26 6.99
N LEU A 268 4.00 1.09 7.50
CA LEU A 268 3.81 2.54 7.49
C LEU A 268 3.84 3.04 6.06
N SER A 269 2.70 3.49 5.54
CA SER A 269 2.62 4.07 4.19
C SER A 269 3.13 5.50 4.14
N SER A 270 2.95 6.26 5.22
CA SER A 270 3.48 7.61 5.33
C SER A 270 3.66 8.04 6.79
N VAL A 271 4.67 8.89 6.99
CA VAL A 271 4.89 9.60 8.25
C VAL A 271 5.11 11.07 7.89
N SER A 272 4.28 11.94 8.44
CA SER A 272 4.42 13.38 8.20
C SER A 272 5.67 13.93 8.86
N THR A 273 6.43 14.74 8.15
CA THR A 273 7.56 15.51 8.70
C THR A 273 7.11 16.81 9.35
N TYR A 274 5.85 17.20 9.13
CA TYR A 274 5.26 18.39 9.74
C TYR A 274 4.24 17.97 10.79
N PRO A 275 4.22 18.65 11.94
CA PRO A 275 3.22 18.38 12.97
C PRO A 275 1.83 18.80 12.50
N GLU A 276 0.80 18.21 13.12
CA GLU A 276 -0.60 18.49 12.81
C GLU A 276 -1.00 19.93 13.16
N GLU A 277 -0.43 20.47 14.25
CA GLU A 277 -0.65 21.84 14.70
C GLU A 277 0.66 22.66 14.61
N GLU A 278 0.55 24.00 14.63
CA GLU A 278 1.72 24.86 14.67
C GLU A 278 2.61 24.53 15.87
N PRO A 279 3.95 24.36 15.64
CA PRO A 279 4.90 24.01 16.70
C PRO A 279 4.90 25.03 17.83
N SER A 280 4.91 24.57 19.07
CA SER A 280 4.91 25.41 20.27
C SER A 280 5.81 24.85 21.36
N VAL A 281 6.60 25.74 22.02
CA VAL A 281 7.44 25.35 23.17
C VAL A 281 6.63 24.82 24.37
N LYS A 282 5.32 25.07 24.39
CA LYS A 282 4.43 24.72 25.52
C LYS A 282 3.70 23.41 25.32
N ARG A 283 3.65 22.87 24.08
CA ARG A 283 2.92 21.64 23.75
C ARG A 283 3.85 20.72 22.94
N ALA A 284 3.74 19.44 23.19
CA ALA A 284 4.41 18.44 22.36
C ALA A 284 3.82 18.45 20.96
N SER A 285 4.68 18.32 19.95
CA SER A 285 4.27 18.21 18.55
C SER A 285 3.80 16.80 18.26
N LEU A 286 2.69 16.69 17.54
CA LEU A 286 2.11 15.42 17.08
C LEU A 286 2.25 15.33 15.57
N TYR A 287 2.77 14.20 15.09
CA TYR A 287 3.08 13.97 13.68
C TYR A 287 2.14 12.92 13.10
N PRO A 288 1.28 13.28 12.14
CA PRO A 288 0.38 12.32 11.50
C PRO A 288 1.13 11.18 10.82
N TYR A 289 0.60 9.98 10.97
CA TYR A 289 1.05 8.81 10.24
C TYR A 289 -0.12 8.05 9.61
N SER A 290 0.18 7.27 8.60
CA SER A 290 -0.75 6.31 8.00
C SER A 290 -0.06 4.95 7.87
N ALA A 291 -0.77 3.90 8.23
CA ALA A 291 -0.33 2.52 8.07
C ALA A 291 -1.32 1.78 7.18
N GLN A 292 -0.82 1.12 6.16
CA GLN A 292 -1.61 0.27 5.27
C GLN A 292 -1.60 -1.16 5.79
N LEU A 293 -2.77 -1.80 5.83
CA LEU A 293 -2.94 -3.17 6.30
C LEU A 293 -2.80 -4.15 5.14
N SER A 294 -2.09 -5.25 5.37
CA SER A 294 -1.91 -6.33 4.42
C SER A 294 -2.91 -7.46 4.71
N GLY A 295 -3.63 -7.92 3.67
CA GLY A 295 -4.51 -9.09 3.80
C GLY A 295 -5.80 -8.87 4.61
N ALA A 296 -6.07 -7.63 5.05
CA ALA A 296 -7.33 -7.32 5.69
C ALA A 296 -8.45 -7.32 4.65
N ALA A 297 -9.32 -8.31 4.70
CA ALA A 297 -10.58 -8.22 3.99
C ALA A 297 -11.40 -7.08 4.59
N SER A 298 -11.92 -6.19 3.77
CA SER A 298 -12.71 -5.03 4.19
C SER A 298 -13.99 -5.38 4.96
N SER A 299 -14.35 -6.67 5.04
CA SER A 299 -15.60 -7.12 5.65
C SER A 299 -15.69 -6.93 7.16
N ASP A 300 -14.55 -6.84 7.87
CA ASP A 300 -14.54 -6.92 9.32
C ASP A 300 -13.97 -5.66 10.00
N LEU A 301 -13.41 -4.73 9.21
CA LEU A 301 -12.80 -3.48 9.69
C LEU A 301 -13.65 -2.27 9.31
N TYR A 302 -14.51 -1.85 10.23
CA TYR A 302 -15.31 -0.65 10.02
C TYR A 302 -14.52 0.62 10.33
N PRO A 303 -14.60 1.66 9.47
CA PRO A 303 -14.02 2.96 9.76
C PRO A 303 -14.51 3.52 11.10
N GLY A 304 -13.59 4.08 11.89
CA GLY A 304 -13.85 4.62 13.22
C GLY A 304 -13.48 3.68 14.37
N LEU A 305 -13.13 2.42 14.11
CA LEU A 305 -12.61 1.52 15.15
C LEU A 305 -11.24 2.01 15.63
N LYS A 306 -11.03 2.00 16.95
CA LYS A 306 -9.72 2.28 17.55
C LYS A 306 -8.81 1.07 17.43
N ALA A 307 -7.53 1.33 17.23
CA ALA A 307 -6.52 0.31 17.10
C ALA A 307 -5.21 0.73 17.76
N SER A 308 -4.51 -0.24 18.33
CA SER A 308 -3.14 -0.10 18.81
C SER A 308 -2.19 -0.53 17.68
N VAL A 309 -1.25 0.34 17.32
CA VAL A 309 -0.28 0.14 16.25
C VAL A 309 1.10 -0.06 16.86
N LYS A 310 1.65 -1.27 16.75
CA LYS A 310 3.01 -1.59 17.16
C LYS A 310 3.92 -1.44 15.96
N VAL A 311 4.77 -0.41 15.97
CA VAL A 311 5.74 -0.12 14.90
C VAL A 311 7.06 -0.82 15.21
N ILE A 312 7.54 -1.63 14.28
CA ILE A 312 8.79 -2.39 14.40
C ILE A 312 9.91 -1.53 13.85
N THR A 313 10.85 -1.16 14.75
CA THR A 313 11.98 -0.30 14.40
C THR A 313 13.24 -1.08 14.05
N ASP A 314 13.39 -2.25 14.64
CA ASP A 314 14.54 -3.12 14.39
C ASP A 314 14.13 -4.56 14.72
N GLU A 315 14.56 -5.53 13.93
CA GLU A 315 14.18 -6.92 14.05
C GLU A 315 15.34 -7.82 13.68
N GLN A 316 15.61 -8.81 14.54
CA GLN A 316 16.60 -9.85 14.30
C GLN A 316 15.93 -11.21 14.47
N PRO A 317 15.52 -11.85 13.38
CA PRO A 317 14.88 -13.15 13.44
C PRO A 317 15.91 -14.27 13.68
N ASP A 318 15.45 -15.36 14.27
CA ASP A 318 16.22 -16.61 14.44
C ASP A 318 17.60 -16.41 15.06
N VAL A 319 17.72 -15.57 16.09
CA VAL A 319 18.98 -15.29 16.77
C VAL A 319 19.05 -15.96 18.14
N VAL A 320 20.26 -16.37 18.53
CA VAL A 320 20.48 -16.88 19.88
C VAL A 320 20.27 -15.75 20.89
N THR A 321 19.45 -16.02 21.88
CA THR A 321 19.05 -15.06 22.90
C THR A 321 19.45 -15.52 24.30
N ILE A 322 19.85 -14.60 25.15
CA ILE A 322 20.11 -14.83 26.57
C ILE A 322 19.50 -13.70 27.41
N PRO A 323 19.04 -13.97 28.63
CA PRO A 323 18.54 -12.92 29.49
C PRO A 323 19.68 -11.99 29.95
N ASN A 324 19.36 -10.71 30.15
CA ASN A 324 20.33 -9.71 30.64
C ASN A 324 21.01 -10.16 31.95
N THR A 325 20.31 -10.90 32.82
CA THR A 325 20.82 -11.43 34.06
C THR A 325 21.94 -12.44 33.88
N ALA A 326 22.04 -13.10 32.73
CA ALA A 326 23.12 -14.04 32.42
C ALA A 326 24.43 -13.39 31.96
N ILE A 327 24.42 -12.05 31.73
CA ILE A 327 25.58 -11.36 31.20
C ILE A 327 26.46 -10.80 32.32
N LEU A 328 27.70 -11.30 32.37
CA LEU A 328 28.76 -10.77 33.24
C LEU A 328 29.53 -9.66 32.49
N ARG A 329 29.42 -8.42 32.96
CA ARG A 329 30.18 -7.29 32.40
C ARG A 329 31.42 -7.01 33.21
N LYS A 330 32.60 -7.03 32.57
CA LYS A 330 33.91 -6.73 33.22
C LYS A 330 34.80 -6.01 32.20
N ASN A 331 35.35 -4.86 32.58
CA ASN A 331 36.29 -4.07 31.77
C ASN A 331 35.76 -3.80 30.35
N GLN A 332 34.50 -3.31 30.24
CA GLN A 332 33.79 -3.04 28.99
C GLN A 332 33.62 -4.25 28.04
N LYS A 333 33.80 -5.45 28.54
CA LYS A 333 33.60 -6.70 27.82
C LYS A 333 32.47 -7.49 28.46
N SER A 334 31.68 -8.15 27.61
CA SER A 334 30.61 -9.03 28.04
C SER A 334 31.07 -10.50 28.03
N TYR A 335 30.62 -11.23 29.02
CA TYR A 335 30.93 -12.65 29.17
C TYR A 335 29.65 -13.39 29.59
N ALA A 336 29.51 -14.64 29.16
CA ALA A 336 28.56 -15.61 29.70
C ALA A 336 29.34 -16.71 30.44
N ILE A 337 28.73 -17.28 31.45
CA ILE A 337 29.27 -18.51 32.10
C ILE A 337 28.45 -19.68 31.53
N VAL A 338 29.08 -20.49 30.72
CA VAL A 338 28.49 -21.65 30.05
C VAL A 338 28.81 -22.90 30.84
N LEU A 339 27.85 -23.80 30.95
CA LEU A 339 28.03 -25.14 31.51
C LEU A 339 28.40 -26.09 30.37
N ASN A 340 29.64 -26.50 30.30
CA ASN A 340 30.09 -27.40 29.24
C ASN A 340 29.70 -28.87 29.51
N GLN A 341 29.80 -29.71 28.49
CA GLN A 341 29.45 -31.13 28.56
C GLN A 341 30.36 -31.96 29.49
N GLU A 342 31.50 -31.40 29.87
CA GLU A 342 32.45 -32.04 30.82
C GLU A 342 32.09 -31.76 32.28
N GLY A 343 31.04 -31.00 32.55
CA GLY A 343 30.62 -30.61 33.90
C GLY A 343 31.46 -29.48 34.50
N LEU A 344 31.97 -28.61 33.65
CA LEU A 344 32.76 -27.44 34.05
C LEU A 344 32.09 -26.15 33.69
N LEU A 345 32.24 -25.14 34.56
CA LEU A 345 31.91 -23.75 34.26
C LEU A 345 33.00 -23.17 33.35
N GLU A 346 32.60 -22.59 32.25
CA GLU A 346 33.46 -21.89 31.31
C GLU A 346 33.04 -20.43 31.16
N ARG A 347 33.95 -19.51 31.51
CA ARG A 347 33.73 -18.09 31.24
C ARG A 347 34.08 -17.79 29.79
N ARG A 348 33.06 -17.59 28.95
CA ARG A 348 33.21 -17.34 27.53
C ARG A 348 32.94 -15.87 27.22
N ARG A 349 33.79 -15.25 26.41
CA ARG A 349 33.55 -13.91 25.92
C ARG A 349 32.42 -13.95 24.90
N ILE A 350 31.45 -13.04 25.03
CA ILE A 350 30.31 -12.92 24.13
C ILE A 350 30.31 -11.56 23.44
N GLU A 351 29.75 -11.54 22.24
CA GLU A 351 29.37 -10.31 21.53
C GLU A 351 27.84 -10.24 21.50
N THR A 352 27.30 -9.12 21.96
CA THR A 352 25.85 -8.92 22.06
C THR A 352 25.40 -7.91 21.01
N GLY A 353 24.25 -8.17 20.40
CA GLY A 353 23.57 -7.28 19.45
C GLY A 353 22.39 -6.55 20.10
N LEU A 354 21.22 -6.71 19.48
CA LEU A 354 19.99 -6.03 19.88
C LEU A 354 19.57 -6.42 21.31
N HIS A 355 19.04 -5.45 22.06
CA HIS A 355 18.54 -5.65 23.42
C HIS A 355 17.10 -5.16 23.52
N VAL A 356 16.19 -6.04 23.91
CA VAL A 356 14.76 -5.74 24.06
C VAL A 356 14.21 -6.53 25.26
N ASP A 357 13.41 -5.87 26.09
CA ASP A 357 12.66 -6.49 27.20
C ASP A 357 13.46 -7.40 28.12
N GLY A 358 14.73 -7.01 28.37
CA GLY A 358 15.60 -7.79 29.26
C GLY A 358 16.29 -8.98 28.59
N VAL A 359 16.13 -9.17 27.29
CA VAL A 359 16.77 -10.23 26.50
C VAL A 359 17.79 -9.61 25.54
N TYR A 360 18.94 -10.21 25.40
CA TYR A 360 19.99 -9.82 24.46
C TYR A 360 20.15 -10.86 23.34
N GLN A 361 20.24 -10.36 22.11
CA GLN A 361 20.82 -11.13 21.01
C GLN A 361 22.29 -11.41 21.30
N VAL A 362 22.72 -12.66 21.09
CA VAL A 362 24.15 -13.05 21.08
C VAL A 362 24.58 -13.30 19.65
N THR A 363 25.54 -12.49 19.20
CA THR A 363 26.10 -12.65 17.84
C THR A 363 27.28 -13.62 17.81
N LYS A 364 28.00 -13.75 18.94
CA LYS A 364 29.11 -14.71 19.07
C LYS A 364 29.29 -15.15 20.54
N GLY A 365 29.68 -16.37 20.71
CA GLY A 365 30.18 -16.91 21.99
C GLY A 365 29.22 -17.80 22.75
N VAL A 366 27.96 -17.90 22.38
CA VAL A 366 26.99 -18.87 22.87
C VAL A 366 26.23 -19.45 21.68
N GLU A 367 26.04 -20.75 21.68
CA GLU A 367 25.26 -21.48 20.67
C GLU A 367 23.87 -21.79 21.22
N ASP A 368 22.95 -22.13 20.31
CA ASP A 368 21.58 -22.49 20.67
C ASP A 368 21.55 -23.73 21.58
N GLY A 369 20.73 -23.69 22.64
CA GLY A 369 20.55 -24.77 23.58
C GLY A 369 21.68 -24.95 24.58
N GLU A 370 22.74 -24.13 24.56
CA GLU A 370 23.80 -24.18 25.58
C GLU A 370 23.25 -23.75 26.95
N ALA A 371 23.63 -24.49 27.98
CA ALA A 371 23.26 -24.14 29.35
C ALA A 371 24.13 -22.99 29.87
N ILE A 372 23.51 -21.94 30.34
CA ILE A 372 24.14 -20.71 30.81
C ILE A 372 23.73 -20.38 32.25
N VAL A 373 24.62 -19.80 33.00
CA VAL A 373 24.35 -19.40 34.39
C VAL A 373 23.57 -18.10 34.39
N ILE A 374 22.45 -18.11 35.10
CA ILE A 374 21.69 -16.90 35.43
C ILE A 374 22.34 -16.28 36.68
N ASP A 375 22.52 -14.95 36.68
CA ASP A 375 23.20 -14.21 37.74
C ASP A 375 24.63 -14.66 38.07
N PRO A 376 25.56 -14.61 37.10
CA PRO A 376 26.95 -15.03 37.27
C PRO A 376 27.74 -14.18 38.29
N TYR A 377 27.17 -13.07 38.78
CA TYR A 377 27.78 -12.25 39.84
C TYR A 377 27.79 -12.93 41.21
N ARG A 378 26.85 -13.86 41.46
CA ARG A 378 26.78 -14.65 42.70
C ARG A 378 27.83 -15.72 42.80
N LEU A 379 28.40 -16.16 41.67
CA LEU A 379 29.41 -17.23 41.67
C LEU A 379 30.71 -16.77 42.33
N VAL A 380 31.21 -17.58 43.22
CA VAL A 380 32.57 -17.44 43.82
C VAL A 380 33.63 -17.83 42.78
N MET A 381 33.40 -18.95 42.09
CA MET A 381 34.27 -19.41 40.99
C MET A 381 33.52 -19.29 39.67
N LYS A 382 34.21 -18.74 38.67
CA LYS A 382 33.64 -18.51 37.31
C LYS A 382 34.23 -19.49 36.28
N HIS A 383 34.89 -20.50 36.76
CA HIS A 383 35.49 -21.62 36.00
C HIS A 383 35.73 -22.80 36.95
N GLY A 384 35.68 -23.99 36.43
CA GLY A 384 35.88 -25.22 37.21
C GLY A 384 34.61 -26.06 37.40
N PRO A 385 34.67 -27.14 38.18
CA PRO A 385 33.54 -28.04 38.36
C PRO A 385 32.40 -27.39 39.13
N PHE A 386 31.18 -27.78 38.83
CA PHE A 386 29.96 -27.31 39.50
C PHE A 386 29.08 -28.49 39.92
N ILE A 387 28.20 -28.21 40.86
CA ILE A 387 27.17 -29.15 41.33
C ILE A 387 25.83 -28.41 41.25
N THR A 388 24.83 -29.03 40.64
CA THR A 388 23.45 -28.54 40.63
C THR A 388 22.56 -29.41 41.48
N PRO A 389 21.50 -28.86 42.12
CA PRO A 389 20.49 -29.70 42.70
C PRO A 389 19.83 -30.54 41.59
N ILE A 390 19.51 -31.79 41.97
CA ILE A 390 18.79 -32.67 41.03
C ILE A 390 17.35 -32.20 40.93
N ASP A 391 16.99 -31.72 39.76
CA ASP A 391 15.60 -31.44 39.43
C ASP A 391 14.89 -32.76 39.08
N THR A 392 14.07 -33.23 40.02
CA THR A 392 13.33 -34.49 39.85
C THR A 392 12.18 -34.39 38.88
N ASP A 393 11.68 -33.17 38.62
CA ASP A 393 10.50 -32.95 37.79
C ASP A 393 10.82 -33.06 36.29
N HIS A 394 12.07 -32.78 35.91
CA HIS A 394 12.56 -32.86 34.54
C HIS A 394 13.35 -34.13 34.22
N ILE A 395 13.48 -35.08 35.17
CA ILE A 395 14.12 -36.38 34.88
C ILE A 395 13.23 -37.18 33.91
N LYS A 396 13.59 -37.17 32.63
CA LYS A 396 12.99 -38.10 31.68
C LYS A 396 13.31 -39.52 32.08
N LYS A 397 12.34 -40.32 32.49
CA LYS A 397 12.50 -41.71 32.95
C LYS A 397 13.20 -42.60 31.93
N LYS A 398 13.22 -42.23 30.66
CA LYS A 398 13.82 -42.99 29.58
C LYS A 398 15.36 -43.09 29.64
N PRO A 399 16.12 -42.01 29.83
CA PRO A 399 17.58 -42.10 29.98
C PRO A 399 18.02 -42.89 31.23
N TRP A 400 17.29 -42.77 32.34
CA TRP A 400 17.61 -43.52 33.58
C TRP A 400 17.42 -45.02 33.39
N ASN A 401 16.44 -45.46 32.63
CA ASN A 401 16.19 -46.88 32.37
C ASN A 401 17.19 -47.52 31.41
N GLU A 402 17.84 -46.72 30.57
CA GLU A 402 18.88 -47.20 29.62
C GLU A 402 20.27 -47.33 30.25
N LEU A 403 20.49 -46.74 31.43
CA LEU A 403 21.76 -46.86 32.15
C LEU A 403 21.96 -48.27 32.71
N SER A 404 23.19 -48.78 32.60
CA SER A 404 23.61 -50.04 33.21
C SER A 404 23.48 -49.98 34.72
N ARG A 405 23.38 -51.13 35.37
CA ARG A 405 23.26 -51.20 36.83
C ARG A 405 24.46 -50.56 37.56
N THR A 406 25.66 -50.65 37.00
CA THR A 406 26.89 -50.02 37.52
C THR A 406 26.87 -48.49 37.39
N GLU A 407 26.34 -47.97 36.29
CA GLU A 407 26.17 -46.53 36.07
C GLU A 407 25.12 -45.95 37.00
N LYS A 408 23.98 -46.63 37.16
CA LYS A 408 22.95 -46.23 38.13
C LYS A 408 23.50 -46.12 39.55
N ILE A 409 24.32 -47.12 39.98
CA ILE A 409 24.96 -47.10 41.28
C ILE A 409 26.01 -45.99 41.39
N LYS A 410 26.80 -45.75 40.33
CA LYS A 410 27.76 -44.65 40.26
C LYS A 410 27.09 -43.29 40.40
N TYR A 411 26.02 -43.03 39.67
CA TYR A 411 25.28 -41.77 39.73
C TYR A 411 24.53 -41.59 41.07
N ALA A 412 23.95 -42.65 41.61
CA ALA A 412 23.35 -42.61 42.93
C ALA A 412 24.39 -42.32 44.03
N LEU A 413 25.58 -42.91 43.97
CA LEU A 413 26.65 -42.64 44.92
C LEU A 413 27.22 -41.21 44.77
N MET A 414 27.34 -40.69 43.56
CA MET A 414 27.73 -39.27 43.36
C MET A 414 26.74 -38.30 43.97
N GLY A 415 25.43 -38.59 43.93
CA GLY A 415 24.38 -37.77 44.57
C GLY A 415 24.35 -37.89 46.09
N PHE A 416 24.92 -38.94 46.68
CA PHE A 416 25.04 -39.13 48.14
C PHE A 416 26.33 -38.57 48.75
N LEU A 417 27.34 -38.27 47.94
CA LEU A 417 28.64 -37.75 48.34
C LEU A 417 28.79 -36.23 48.12
N SER A 418 27.77 -35.58 47.62
CA SER A 418 27.69 -34.12 47.40
C SER A 418 26.97 -33.38 48.57
#